data_6e93fefc7abdbeba9f6a9632baf63bea
#
_entry.id   6e93fefc7abdbeba9f6a9632baf63bea
#
_cell.length_a   1.000
_cell.length_b   1.000
_cell.length_c   1.000
_cell.angle_alpha   90.00
_cell.angle_beta   90.00
_cell.angle_gamma   90.00
#
_symmetry.space_group_name_H-M   'P 1'
#
loop_
_entity.id
_entity.type
_entity.pdbx_description
1 polymer ?
#
loop_
_entity_poly.entity_id
_entity_poly.type
_entity_poly.pdbx_seq_one_letter_code
_entity_poly.pdbx_strand_id
1 'polypeptide(L)'
;MKINIFGYNIFAKGGTSRSNINLVKSLLEIGHEVHYFNYKNYNKSDITKLIIYEGLSTKHLHIHQFNSGKELAHGDLLIITRETFFNHAYLVKKLNSKIKIVGEIHGPLEYINENIDLALDCIDCVRVSTARIKNEFIAKYDYHRVFNQYVNAQHIDLKSEPINTKRNFLIKARFEDEVKDISYIIKLFNYIIKNQIVDDAQLYLIGYGPSEMLYKNLINYYHLNDYIHINEKEPQSYIYISSSPYETLGYSILETIAQGNKALVYYGDDNVLKDIYAPYEAIRFLTKDMIKDSKIIKDFLDYKYSHCDRQKDYRQLESTFKCINYGQEFLNHVETFSSSQHVKVKKIHQHLVSEKQIDIASRLKESRWMNLIRKNKYLFNKCKTYYEKRKHMSYIKNLNQIPVDDDSIFIESFHGKNFSGDPKYIALAIKRQYAHKKIYVSSTNSLVDMEIKRYGFTPVRFGSEKYIKTFRKCKYVFINGNSWDKVYKSSDQIFIQTWHGFPLKKMVNDLNEQHERQQQLEAFIPRMKKWDYILTSSDINTTLLESAFMLNKNPNLKVLEYGAPKNEYLINNNNLQERQQLQLKYMYKIDDDKKYILYCPTWRGNQRKEVTQINLKDLIKYLPEN
;
A
#
# COMPACT_ATOMS: atom_id res chain seq x y z
N MET A 1 29.76 5.55 23.27
CA MET A 1 29.58 6.22 21.97
C MET A 1 28.35 7.13 22.03
N LYS A 2 28.36 8.17 21.23
CA LYS A 2 27.21 9.02 20.98
C LYS A 2 26.49 8.52 19.72
N ILE A 3 25.27 7.99 19.90
CA ILE A 3 24.49 7.38 18.83
C ILE A 3 23.30 8.26 18.48
N ASN A 4 23.23 8.70 17.24
CA ASN A 4 22.10 9.46 16.71
C ASN A 4 21.13 8.49 16.02
N ILE A 5 19.85 8.58 16.34
CA ILE A 5 18.78 7.82 15.66
C ILE A 5 17.83 8.82 15.01
N PHE A 6 17.65 8.71 13.71
CA PHE A 6 16.72 9.56 12.97
C PHE A 6 15.51 8.77 12.52
N GLY A 7 14.35 9.12 13.06
CA GLY A 7 13.09 8.43 12.81
C GLY A 7 11.90 9.34 12.55
N TYR A 8 10.83 8.75 12.00
CA TYR A 8 9.66 9.52 11.59
C TYR A 8 8.85 10.04 12.78
N ASN A 9 8.45 9.14 13.70
CA ASN A 9 7.68 9.49 14.90
C ASN A 9 7.77 8.37 15.96
N ILE A 10 8.56 8.58 17.02
CA ILE A 10 8.70 7.61 18.11
C ILE A 10 7.44 7.52 18.98
N PHE A 11 6.61 8.55 18.98
CA PHE A 11 5.39 8.64 19.80
C PHE A 11 4.17 7.97 19.15
N ALA A 12 4.29 7.52 17.89
CA ALA A 12 3.19 6.87 17.18
C ALA A 12 2.99 5.43 17.67
N LYS A 13 1.73 4.98 17.67
CA LYS A 13 1.41 3.56 17.85
C LYS A 13 1.64 2.80 16.55
N GLY A 14 2.66 1.96 16.48
CA GLY A 14 2.96 1.16 15.28
C GLY A 14 4.27 0.39 15.38
N GLY A 15 4.44 -0.60 14.50
CA GLY A 15 5.58 -1.53 14.53
C GLY A 15 6.95 -0.85 14.44
N THR A 16 7.11 0.12 13.53
CA THR A 16 8.37 0.86 13.37
C THR A 16 8.71 1.69 14.62
N SER A 17 7.73 2.38 15.22
CA SER A 17 7.95 3.14 16.45
C SER A 17 8.32 2.21 17.61
N ARG A 18 7.68 1.06 17.71
CA ARG A 18 8.00 0.03 18.70
C ARG A 18 9.42 -0.50 18.52
N SER A 19 9.81 -0.80 17.28
CA SER A 19 11.17 -1.24 16.94
C SER A 19 12.22 -0.20 17.36
N ASN A 20 11.95 1.08 17.10
CA ASN A 20 12.83 2.18 17.48
C ASN A 20 12.96 2.30 18.99
N ILE A 21 11.86 2.19 19.74
CA ILE A 21 11.88 2.21 21.21
C ILE A 21 12.72 1.06 21.76
N ASN A 22 12.53 -0.15 21.24
CA ASN A 22 13.28 -1.32 21.69
C ASN A 22 14.78 -1.20 21.37
N LEU A 23 15.14 -0.64 20.22
CA LEU A 23 16.54 -0.34 19.88
C LEU A 23 17.13 0.69 20.83
N VAL A 24 16.41 1.79 21.09
CA VAL A 24 16.83 2.81 22.08
C VAL A 24 17.09 2.18 23.44
N LYS A 25 16.17 1.34 23.95
CA LYS A 25 16.35 0.62 25.22
C LYS A 25 17.63 -0.20 25.22
N SER A 26 17.82 -1.03 24.21
CA SER A 26 18.97 -1.93 24.10
C SER A 26 20.31 -1.18 24.03
N LEU A 27 20.35 -0.01 23.42
CA LEU A 27 21.55 0.83 23.36
C LEU A 27 21.82 1.56 24.66
N LEU A 28 20.79 2.00 25.37
CA LEU A 28 20.91 2.61 26.71
C LEU A 28 21.39 1.59 27.76
N GLU A 29 20.89 0.35 27.72
CA GLU A 29 21.25 -0.76 28.63
C GLU A 29 22.75 -1.10 28.56
N ILE A 30 23.36 -0.96 27.39
CA ILE A 30 24.82 -1.16 27.22
C ILE A 30 25.64 0.12 27.40
N GLY A 31 25.03 1.18 27.95
CA GLY A 31 25.72 2.39 28.43
C GLY A 31 26.05 3.42 27.35
N HIS A 32 25.35 3.44 26.23
CA HIS A 32 25.56 4.45 25.19
C HIS A 32 24.68 5.69 25.39
N GLU A 33 25.17 6.83 24.91
CA GLU A 33 24.41 8.07 24.84
C GLU A 33 23.58 8.09 23.54
N VAL A 34 22.24 8.16 23.66
CA VAL A 34 21.31 8.06 22.54
C VAL A 34 20.61 9.40 22.31
N HIS A 35 20.74 9.94 21.10
CA HIS A 35 20.04 11.13 20.64
C HIS A 35 19.02 10.74 19.57
N TYR A 36 17.74 10.80 19.90
CA TYR A 36 16.67 10.50 18.95
C TYR A 36 16.14 11.77 18.31
N PHE A 37 16.27 11.88 16.99
CA PHE A 37 15.76 12.99 16.19
C PHE A 37 14.40 12.60 15.59
N ASN A 38 13.33 13.20 16.09
CA ASN A 38 11.97 12.92 15.66
C ASN A 38 11.54 13.87 14.54
N TYR A 39 11.17 13.30 13.37
CA TYR A 39 10.79 14.12 12.21
C TYR A 39 9.46 14.84 12.42
N LYS A 40 8.43 14.15 12.94
CA LYS A 40 7.12 14.75 13.23
C LYS A 40 7.19 15.63 14.46
N ASN A 41 6.41 16.73 14.44
CA ASN A 41 6.25 17.60 15.61
C ASN A 41 5.60 16.82 16.77
N TYR A 42 6.01 17.13 17.98
CA TYR A 42 5.50 16.54 19.22
C TYR A 42 5.46 17.60 20.34
N ASN A 43 4.73 17.30 21.42
CA ASN A 43 4.68 18.16 22.60
C ASN A 43 5.62 17.64 23.68
N LYS A 44 6.10 18.53 24.57
CA LYS A 44 6.95 18.12 25.71
C LYS A 44 6.28 17.05 26.60
N SER A 45 4.95 17.10 26.74
CA SER A 45 4.18 16.08 27.47
C SER A 45 4.28 14.68 26.84
N ASP A 46 4.53 14.57 25.54
CA ASP A 46 4.64 13.28 24.86
C ASP A 46 5.95 12.58 25.25
N ILE A 47 7.02 13.35 25.47
CA ILE A 47 8.30 12.81 25.99
C ILE A 47 8.08 12.23 27.39
N THR A 48 7.44 12.97 28.29
CA THR A 48 7.19 12.51 29.66
C THR A 48 6.36 11.24 29.67
N LYS A 49 5.29 11.19 28.86
CA LYS A 49 4.45 9.99 28.71
C LYS A 49 5.24 8.80 28.20
N LEU A 50 6.07 8.98 27.17
CA LEU A 50 6.90 7.90 26.62
C LEU A 50 7.89 7.36 27.67
N ILE A 51 8.60 8.26 28.36
CA ILE A 51 9.59 7.88 29.38
C ILE A 51 8.92 7.07 30.50
N ILE A 52 7.80 7.55 31.03
CA ILE A 52 7.08 6.87 32.13
C ILE A 52 6.53 5.52 31.65
N TYR A 53 5.85 5.50 30.49
CA TYR A 53 5.21 4.29 29.98
C TYR A 53 6.21 3.19 29.62
N GLU A 54 7.36 3.58 29.07
CA GLU A 54 8.38 2.65 28.61
C GLU A 54 9.48 2.38 29.66
N GLY A 55 9.48 3.07 30.81
CA GLY A 55 10.50 2.94 31.85
C GLY A 55 11.90 3.34 31.36
N LEU A 56 12.00 4.37 30.49
CA LEU A 56 13.28 4.79 29.92
C LEU A 56 14.11 5.61 30.90
N SER A 57 15.41 5.32 30.97
CA SER A 57 16.35 6.16 31.69
C SER A 57 16.61 7.48 30.97
N THR A 58 16.45 8.60 31.64
CA THR A 58 16.68 9.94 31.06
C THR A 58 18.16 10.35 31.11
N LYS A 59 19.02 9.62 31.82
CA LYS A 59 20.42 10.00 32.02
C LYS A 59 21.23 10.11 30.74
N HIS A 60 20.94 9.24 29.75
CA HIS A 60 21.69 9.14 28.51
C HIS A 60 20.77 9.18 27.28
N LEU A 61 19.49 9.54 27.45
CA LEU A 61 18.51 9.67 26.35
C LEU A 61 18.14 11.14 26.14
N HIS A 62 18.32 11.60 24.91
CA HIS A 62 17.96 12.94 24.46
C HIS A 62 17.02 12.86 23.25
N ILE A 63 15.79 13.37 23.37
CA ILE A 63 14.82 13.39 22.27
C ILE A 63 14.74 14.80 21.72
N HIS A 64 15.02 14.94 20.42
CA HIS A 64 15.08 16.21 19.72
C HIS A 64 14.02 16.29 18.63
N GLN A 65 13.46 17.48 18.43
CA GLN A 65 12.74 17.80 17.20
C GLN A 65 13.75 17.93 16.07
N PHE A 66 13.57 17.19 14.99
CA PHE A 66 14.41 17.33 13.82
C PHE A 66 14.14 18.66 13.10
N ASN A 67 15.16 19.49 12.93
CA ASN A 67 15.09 20.75 12.22
C ASN A 67 15.99 20.77 10.99
N SER A 68 17.15 20.11 11.05
CA SER A 68 18.13 20.13 9.97
C SER A 68 18.98 18.86 9.95
N GLY A 69 19.31 18.38 8.75
CA GLY A 69 20.25 17.26 8.59
C GLY A 69 21.65 17.51 9.14
N LYS A 70 22.03 18.79 9.41
CA LYS A 70 23.31 19.14 10.03
C LYS A 70 23.44 18.59 11.46
N GLU A 71 22.33 18.54 12.19
CA GLU A 71 22.28 18.06 13.57
C GLU A 71 22.68 16.58 13.68
N LEU A 72 22.38 15.81 12.61
CA LEU A 72 22.66 14.38 12.57
C LEU A 72 24.17 14.06 12.46
N ALA A 73 25.01 15.03 12.08
CA ALA A 73 26.44 14.83 11.88
C ALA A 73 27.27 14.84 13.19
N HIS A 74 26.64 15.18 14.32
CA HIS A 74 27.33 15.33 15.62
C HIS A 74 27.24 14.04 16.47
N GLY A 75 27.87 12.95 16.04
CA GLY A 75 27.89 11.67 16.73
C GLY A 75 28.92 10.72 16.14
N ASP A 76 29.02 9.53 16.73
CA ASP A 76 29.90 8.45 16.28
C ASP A 76 29.19 7.53 15.29
N LEU A 77 27.89 7.32 15.53
CA LEU A 77 27.02 6.47 14.72
C LEU A 77 25.68 7.20 14.47
N LEU A 78 25.21 7.13 13.22
CA LEU A 78 23.86 7.54 12.81
C LEU A 78 23.06 6.35 12.33
N ILE A 79 21.90 6.11 12.91
CA ILE A 79 20.93 5.10 12.48
C ILE A 79 19.73 5.82 11.86
N ILE A 80 19.46 5.57 10.58
CA ILE A 80 18.32 6.16 9.86
C ILE A 80 17.25 5.08 9.71
N THR A 81 16.14 5.22 10.43
CA THR A 81 15.12 4.18 10.59
C THR A 81 14.03 4.20 9.52
N ARG A 82 14.26 4.91 8.42
CA ARG A 82 13.32 4.97 7.29
C ARG A 82 14.03 5.26 5.99
N GLU A 83 13.77 4.47 4.99
CA GLU A 83 14.38 4.55 3.65
C GLU A 83 14.21 5.92 2.97
N THR A 84 13.06 6.58 3.21
CA THR A 84 12.78 7.93 2.66
C THR A 84 13.70 9.03 3.20
N PHE A 85 14.47 8.74 4.25
CA PHE A 85 15.41 9.66 4.89
C PHE A 85 16.88 9.36 4.59
N PHE A 86 17.17 8.29 3.86
CA PHE A 86 18.54 7.87 3.58
C PHE A 86 19.36 8.92 2.83
N ASN A 87 18.73 9.76 2.02
CA ASN A 87 19.38 10.85 1.30
C ASN A 87 20.06 11.89 2.22
N HIS A 88 19.68 11.98 3.51
CA HIS A 88 20.39 12.81 4.48
C HIS A 88 21.82 12.34 4.73
N ALA A 89 22.15 11.08 4.42
CA ALA A 89 23.51 10.54 4.53
C ALA A 89 24.54 11.33 3.73
N TYR A 90 24.18 11.89 2.57
CA TYR A 90 25.06 12.75 1.77
C TYR A 90 25.55 13.97 2.55
N LEU A 91 24.62 14.70 3.17
CA LEU A 91 24.97 15.89 3.96
C LEU A 91 25.77 15.51 5.19
N VAL A 92 25.39 14.44 5.87
CA VAL A 92 26.07 13.96 7.08
C VAL A 92 27.51 13.55 6.78
N LYS A 93 27.74 12.73 5.75
CA LYS A 93 29.11 12.31 5.33
C LYS A 93 29.97 13.48 4.85
N LYS A 94 29.35 14.52 4.26
CA LYS A 94 30.04 15.76 3.87
C LYS A 94 30.53 16.55 5.08
N LEU A 95 29.73 16.60 6.16
CA LEU A 95 30.06 17.35 7.37
C LEU A 95 30.97 16.56 8.32
N ASN A 96 30.77 15.24 8.40
CA ASN A 96 31.55 14.33 9.21
C ASN A 96 31.76 13.01 8.44
N SER A 97 32.90 12.91 7.75
CA SER A 97 33.23 11.73 6.95
C SER A 97 33.49 10.47 7.79
N LYS A 98 33.79 10.64 9.10
CA LYS A 98 34.13 9.54 10.02
C LYS A 98 32.88 8.88 10.64
N ILE A 99 31.73 9.58 10.68
CA ILE A 99 30.52 9.02 11.28
C ILE A 99 30.07 7.77 10.52
N LYS A 100 29.78 6.70 11.24
CA LYS A 100 29.18 5.50 10.65
C LYS A 100 27.70 5.74 10.43
N ILE A 101 27.16 5.27 9.29
CA ILE A 101 25.74 5.43 8.96
C ILE A 101 25.11 4.07 8.66
N VAL A 102 24.07 3.74 9.40
CA VAL A 102 23.24 2.54 9.19
C VAL A 102 21.87 2.97 8.68
N GLY A 103 21.43 2.36 7.60
CA GLY A 103 20.05 2.48 7.11
C GLY A 103 19.22 1.28 7.58
N GLU A 104 18.02 1.51 8.11
CA GLU A 104 17.09 0.43 8.44
C GLU A 104 15.92 0.37 7.46
N ILE A 105 15.61 -0.82 6.97
CA ILE A 105 14.44 -1.12 6.16
C ILE A 105 13.45 -1.91 7.01
N HIS A 106 12.30 -1.29 7.30
CA HIS A 106 11.24 -1.88 8.11
C HIS A 106 10.03 -2.35 7.30
N GLY A 107 9.89 -1.86 6.08
CA GLY A 107 8.78 -2.22 5.19
C GLY A 107 9.18 -3.22 4.12
N PRO A 108 8.19 -3.79 3.41
CA PRO A 108 8.43 -4.59 2.23
C PRO A 108 9.17 -3.80 1.16
N LEU A 109 10.11 -4.44 0.46
CA LEU A 109 10.92 -3.77 -0.58
C LEU A 109 10.07 -3.29 -1.77
N GLU A 110 8.90 -3.87 -1.97
CA GLU A 110 7.96 -3.47 -3.01
C GLU A 110 7.31 -2.10 -2.74
N TYR A 111 7.25 -1.67 -1.48
CA TYR A 111 6.74 -0.35 -1.11
C TYR A 111 7.78 0.76 -1.19
N ILE A 112 9.05 0.40 -1.38
CA ILE A 112 10.09 1.39 -1.61
C ILE A 112 9.90 1.96 -3.02
N ASN A 113 9.58 3.26 -3.07
CA ASN A 113 9.43 3.95 -4.34
C ASN A 113 10.77 3.94 -5.10
N GLU A 114 10.77 3.49 -6.35
CA GLU A 114 11.98 3.39 -7.20
C GLU A 114 12.70 4.74 -7.42
N ASN A 115 12.02 5.87 -7.16
CA ASN A 115 12.60 7.22 -7.23
C ASN A 115 13.27 7.68 -5.94
N ILE A 116 13.21 6.89 -4.86
CA ILE A 116 13.89 7.24 -3.63
C ILE A 116 15.37 6.97 -3.83
N ASP A 117 16.17 8.03 -3.67
CA ASP A 117 17.61 7.89 -3.59
C ASP A 117 17.96 7.35 -2.18
N LEU A 118 18.37 6.09 -2.15
CA LEU A 118 18.76 5.41 -0.91
C LEU A 118 20.18 5.82 -0.45
N ALA A 119 20.87 6.67 -1.18
CA ALA A 119 22.21 7.15 -0.84
C ALA A 119 23.19 6.03 -0.41
N LEU A 120 23.09 4.85 -1.02
CA LEU A 120 23.82 3.64 -0.63
C LEU A 120 25.35 3.82 -0.69
N ASP A 121 25.83 4.76 -1.50
CA ASP A 121 27.25 5.12 -1.54
C ASP A 121 27.74 5.79 -0.24
N CYS A 122 26.84 6.37 0.55
CA CYS A 122 27.11 7.04 1.83
C CYS A 122 26.62 6.27 3.07
N ILE A 123 25.88 5.18 2.89
CA ILE A 123 25.44 4.27 3.94
C ILE A 123 26.54 3.21 4.14
N ASP A 124 26.99 3.03 5.37
CA ASP A 124 28.04 2.04 5.67
C ASP A 124 27.50 0.61 5.68
N CYS A 125 26.28 0.42 6.19
CA CYS A 125 25.55 -0.84 6.07
C CYS A 125 24.04 -0.64 6.19
N VAL A 126 23.28 -1.63 5.72
CA VAL A 126 21.82 -1.66 5.80
C VAL A 126 21.37 -2.83 6.67
N ARG A 127 20.49 -2.55 7.64
CA ARG A 127 19.81 -3.56 8.45
C ARG A 127 18.43 -3.85 7.85
N VAL A 128 18.12 -5.13 7.72
CA VAL A 128 16.80 -5.64 7.33
C VAL A 128 16.29 -6.67 8.33
N SER A 129 15.01 -7.00 8.30
CA SER A 129 14.40 -7.88 9.31
C SER A 129 14.70 -9.37 9.10
N THR A 130 14.81 -9.85 7.85
CA THR A 130 14.95 -11.29 7.54
C THR A 130 16.05 -11.57 6.53
N ALA A 131 16.50 -12.83 6.47
CA ALA A 131 17.48 -13.28 5.47
C ALA A 131 16.92 -13.17 4.04
N ARG A 132 15.62 -13.41 3.84
CA ARG A 132 14.95 -13.25 2.54
C ARG A 132 15.04 -11.80 2.07
N ILE A 133 14.62 -10.85 2.90
CA ILE A 133 14.67 -9.42 2.56
C ILE A 133 16.13 -8.99 2.30
N LYS A 134 17.12 -9.54 3.04
CA LYS A 134 18.54 -9.31 2.77
C LYS A 134 18.92 -9.72 1.34
N ASN A 135 18.56 -10.94 0.94
CA ASN A 135 18.90 -11.47 -0.38
C ASN A 135 18.20 -10.69 -1.50
N GLU A 136 16.92 -10.36 -1.31
CA GLU A 136 16.16 -9.53 -2.24
C GLU A 136 16.71 -8.10 -2.35
N PHE A 137 17.13 -7.50 -1.23
CA PHE A 137 17.76 -6.18 -1.22
C PHE A 137 19.07 -6.19 -1.99
N ILE A 138 19.93 -7.20 -1.77
CA ILE A 138 21.19 -7.38 -2.49
C ILE A 138 20.92 -7.53 -3.99
N ALA A 139 19.99 -8.39 -4.38
CA ALA A 139 19.63 -8.62 -5.78
C ALA A 139 19.05 -7.38 -6.46
N LYS A 140 18.26 -6.57 -5.74
CA LYS A 140 17.59 -5.39 -6.29
C LYS A 140 18.52 -4.19 -6.46
N TYR A 141 19.44 -3.98 -5.52
CA TYR A 141 20.25 -2.76 -5.44
C TYR A 141 21.74 -2.99 -5.66
N ASP A 142 22.18 -4.24 -5.87
CA ASP A 142 23.61 -4.63 -5.98
C ASP A 142 24.46 -4.08 -4.82
N TYR A 143 23.89 -4.16 -3.60
CA TYR A 143 24.50 -3.62 -2.39
C TYR A 143 24.70 -4.74 -1.36
N HIS A 144 25.96 -5.11 -1.09
CA HIS A 144 26.30 -6.30 -0.30
C HIS A 144 26.53 -6.03 1.19
N ARG A 145 26.60 -4.78 1.62
CA ARG A 145 26.78 -4.42 3.05
C ARG A 145 25.45 -4.43 3.77
N VAL A 146 24.83 -5.59 3.82
CA VAL A 146 23.50 -5.82 4.40
C VAL A 146 23.57 -6.91 5.46
N PHE A 147 23.01 -6.65 6.63
CA PHE A 147 22.80 -7.69 7.63
C PHE A 147 21.31 -7.81 7.96
N ASN A 148 20.93 -9.03 8.37
CA ASN A 148 19.59 -9.25 8.89
C ASN A 148 19.67 -9.45 10.41
N GLN A 149 18.77 -8.80 11.11
CA GLN A 149 18.56 -8.98 12.54
C GLN A 149 17.08 -8.78 12.83
N TYR A 150 16.44 -9.76 13.46
CA TYR A 150 15.06 -9.60 13.92
C TYR A 150 14.96 -8.44 14.91
N VAL A 151 13.77 -7.88 15.04
CA VAL A 151 13.54 -6.85 16.06
C VAL A 151 13.58 -7.50 17.47
N ASN A 152 14.10 -6.78 18.44
CA ASN A 152 14.02 -7.20 19.83
C ASN A 152 12.58 -7.07 20.35
N ALA A 153 12.06 -8.12 20.94
CA ALA A 153 10.71 -8.17 21.52
C ALA A 153 10.73 -8.45 23.03
N GLN A 154 11.75 -7.99 23.76
CA GLN A 154 11.86 -8.16 25.21
C GLN A 154 10.66 -7.62 25.99
N HIS A 155 9.97 -6.60 25.48
CA HIS A 155 8.77 -6.01 26.07
C HIS A 155 7.52 -6.92 26.02
N ILE A 156 7.56 -8.02 25.27
CA ILE A 156 6.45 -8.97 25.16
C ILE A 156 6.67 -10.09 26.17
N ASP A 157 5.76 -10.27 27.12
CA ASP A 157 5.83 -11.37 28.07
C ASP A 157 5.45 -12.70 27.40
N LEU A 158 6.27 -13.73 27.63
CA LEU A 158 6.00 -15.08 27.16
C LEU A 158 5.25 -15.88 28.21
N LYS A 159 4.08 -16.41 27.86
CA LYS A 159 3.32 -17.31 28.74
C LYS A 159 3.64 -18.76 28.41
N SER A 160 3.72 -19.61 29.43
CA SER A 160 4.03 -21.04 29.29
C SER A 160 2.85 -21.90 28.85
N GLU A 161 1.63 -21.44 29.11
CA GLU A 161 0.42 -22.22 28.91
C GLU A 161 -0.16 -22.06 27.50
N PRO A 162 -0.60 -23.15 26.85
CA PRO A 162 -1.31 -23.08 25.58
C PRO A 162 -2.75 -22.65 25.78
N ILE A 163 -3.23 -21.78 24.89
CA ILE A 163 -4.62 -21.32 24.88
C ILE A 163 -5.34 -21.92 23.67
N ASN A 164 -6.45 -22.61 23.92
CA ASN A 164 -7.30 -23.20 22.91
C ASN A 164 -8.69 -22.55 22.97
N THR A 165 -9.25 -22.26 21.81
CA THR A 165 -10.63 -21.80 21.67
C THR A 165 -11.30 -22.58 20.53
N LYS A 166 -12.61 -22.73 20.58
CA LYS A 166 -13.39 -23.40 19.54
C LYS A 166 -14.13 -22.44 18.62
N ARG A 167 -14.20 -21.13 18.96
CA ARG A 167 -15.08 -20.21 18.23
C ARG A 167 -14.57 -18.78 18.04
N ASN A 168 -13.69 -18.28 18.91
CA ASN A 168 -13.33 -16.88 18.89
C ASN A 168 -12.12 -16.61 17.97
N PHE A 169 -12.27 -15.64 17.09
CA PHE A 169 -11.22 -15.14 16.22
C PHE A 169 -11.00 -13.65 16.48
N LEU A 170 -9.76 -13.19 16.37
CA LEU A 170 -9.38 -11.80 16.63
C LEU A 170 -8.56 -11.24 15.49
N ILE A 171 -8.92 -10.05 15.02
CA ILE A 171 -8.08 -9.15 14.23
C ILE A 171 -7.80 -7.91 15.06
N LYS A 172 -6.51 -7.61 15.29
CA LYS A 172 -6.06 -6.39 15.96
C LYS A 172 -5.16 -5.61 15.02
N ALA A 173 -5.71 -4.64 14.30
CA ALA A 173 -5.01 -3.95 13.24
C ALA A 173 -5.59 -2.57 12.97
N ARG A 174 -4.84 -1.73 12.24
CA ARG A 174 -5.38 -0.50 11.66
C ARG A 174 -6.37 -0.86 10.55
N PHE A 175 -7.53 -0.21 10.53
CA PHE A 175 -8.57 -0.44 9.54
C PHE A 175 -8.24 0.26 8.20
N GLU A 176 -7.23 -0.27 7.54
CA GLU A 176 -6.78 0.11 6.19
C GLU A 176 -6.85 -1.12 5.30
N ASP A 177 -7.95 -1.31 4.59
CA ASP A 177 -8.22 -2.53 3.84
C ASP A 177 -7.19 -2.79 2.73
N GLU A 178 -6.69 -1.73 2.10
CA GLU A 178 -5.62 -1.82 1.09
C GLU A 178 -4.32 -2.45 1.62
N VAL A 179 -4.08 -2.36 2.95
CA VAL A 179 -2.87 -2.88 3.60
C VAL A 179 -3.15 -4.15 4.40
N LYS A 180 -4.34 -4.25 5.01
CA LYS A 180 -4.70 -5.33 5.95
C LYS A 180 -5.65 -6.36 5.37
N ASP A 181 -6.38 -6.03 4.30
CA ASP A 181 -7.29 -6.91 3.57
C ASP A 181 -8.32 -7.62 4.47
N ILE A 182 -8.83 -6.88 5.48
CA ILE A 182 -9.81 -7.41 6.46
C ILE A 182 -11.11 -7.80 5.77
N SER A 183 -11.46 -7.16 4.66
CA SER A 183 -12.64 -7.50 3.87
C SER A 183 -12.62 -8.94 3.36
N TYR A 184 -11.43 -9.51 3.08
CA TYR A 184 -11.30 -10.93 2.76
C TYR A 184 -11.77 -11.82 3.92
N ILE A 185 -11.35 -11.53 5.15
CA ILE A 185 -11.74 -12.32 6.33
C ILE A 185 -13.24 -12.21 6.59
N ILE A 186 -13.85 -11.03 6.44
CA ILE A 186 -15.31 -10.88 6.57
C ILE A 186 -16.05 -11.76 5.56
N LYS A 187 -15.58 -11.80 4.31
CA LYS A 187 -16.14 -12.67 3.27
C LYS A 187 -15.93 -14.16 3.59
N LEU A 188 -14.76 -14.52 4.11
CA LEU A 188 -14.46 -15.90 4.53
C LEU A 188 -15.37 -16.33 5.67
N PHE A 189 -15.64 -15.45 6.64
CA PHE A 189 -16.60 -15.71 7.72
C PHE A 189 -18.03 -15.88 7.20
N ASN A 190 -18.46 -15.05 6.25
CA ASN A 190 -19.74 -15.25 5.57
C ASN A 190 -19.82 -16.67 4.93
N TYR A 191 -18.75 -17.12 4.28
CA TYR A 191 -18.69 -18.46 3.69
C TYR A 191 -18.77 -19.56 4.76
N ILE A 192 -18.02 -19.44 5.85
CA ILE A 192 -17.96 -20.40 6.96
C ILE A 192 -19.34 -20.53 7.63
N ILE A 193 -20.00 -19.43 7.93
CA ILE A 193 -21.29 -19.40 8.63
C ILE A 193 -22.40 -19.93 7.72
N LYS A 194 -22.50 -19.45 6.48
CA LYS A 194 -23.53 -19.90 5.54
C LYS A 194 -23.46 -21.38 5.18
N ASN A 195 -22.25 -21.94 5.16
CA ASN A 195 -22.06 -23.36 4.86
C ASN A 195 -21.94 -24.23 6.13
N GLN A 196 -22.19 -23.65 7.31
CA GLN A 196 -22.15 -24.36 8.60
C GLN A 196 -20.85 -25.17 8.81
N ILE A 197 -19.72 -24.58 8.40
CA ILE A 197 -18.40 -25.23 8.47
C ILE A 197 -17.88 -25.21 9.90
N VAL A 198 -18.14 -24.14 10.64
CA VAL A 198 -17.80 -23.93 12.05
C VAL A 198 -19.03 -23.41 12.76
N ASP A 199 -19.45 -24.12 13.81
CA ASP A 199 -20.58 -23.71 14.62
C ASP A 199 -20.22 -22.50 15.49
N ASP A 200 -21.10 -21.50 15.52
CA ASP A 200 -21.01 -20.32 16.39
C ASP A 200 -19.65 -19.58 16.33
N ALA A 201 -19.04 -19.48 15.14
CA ALA A 201 -17.78 -18.73 14.95
C ALA A 201 -18.00 -17.23 15.23
N GLN A 202 -17.16 -16.64 16.09
CA GLN A 202 -17.20 -15.23 16.47
C GLN A 202 -15.93 -14.52 16.05
N LEU A 203 -16.04 -13.38 15.34
CA LEU A 203 -14.91 -12.59 14.89
C LEU A 203 -14.90 -11.21 15.56
N TYR A 204 -13.81 -10.87 16.22
CA TYR A 204 -13.59 -9.58 16.86
C TYR A 204 -12.63 -8.75 16.04
N LEU A 205 -13.06 -7.56 15.60
CA LEU A 205 -12.26 -6.58 14.86
C LEU A 205 -11.90 -5.44 15.82
N ILE A 206 -10.66 -5.35 16.23
CA ILE A 206 -10.18 -4.31 17.15
C ILE A 206 -9.23 -3.37 16.41
N GLY A 207 -9.61 -2.09 16.33
CA GLY A 207 -8.80 -1.09 15.65
C GLY A 207 -9.58 0.13 15.20
N TYR A 208 -8.94 0.96 14.40
CA TYR A 208 -9.52 2.17 13.83
C TYR A 208 -8.87 2.47 12.47
N GLY A 209 -9.59 3.20 11.61
CA GLY A 209 -9.05 3.63 10.33
C GLY A 209 -10.12 3.93 9.28
N PRO A 210 -9.71 4.38 8.09
CA PRO A 210 -10.63 4.85 7.06
C PRO A 210 -11.56 3.77 6.51
N SER A 211 -11.22 2.48 6.66
CA SER A 211 -12.02 1.36 6.14
C SER A 211 -13.08 0.85 7.11
N GLU A 212 -13.28 1.47 8.28
CA GLU A 212 -14.26 1.01 9.28
C GLU A 212 -15.69 0.96 8.70
N MET A 213 -16.10 1.98 7.94
CA MET A 213 -17.41 1.98 7.27
C MET A 213 -17.56 0.88 6.23
N LEU A 214 -16.48 0.55 5.52
CA LEU A 214 -16.49 -0.58 4.58
C LEU A 214 -16.80 -1.88 5.32
N TYR A 215 -16.17 -2.12 6.48
CA TYR A 215 -16.39 -3.33 7.25
C TYR A 215 -17.80 -3.39 7.82
N LYS A 216 -18.32 -2.30 8.39
CA LYS A 216 -19.72 -2.20 8.84
C LYS A 216 -20.71 -2.50 7.72
N ASN A 217 -20.46 -1.96 6.52
CA ASN A 217 -21.30 -2.20 5.36
C ASN A 217 -21.27 -3.66 4.90
N LEU A 218 -20.09 -4.30 4.89
CA LEU A 218 -19.95 -5.72 4.55
C LEU A 218 -20.65 -6.62 5.58
N ILE A 219 -20.49 -6.33 6.88
CA ILE A 219 -21.15 -7.08 7.96
C ILE A 219 -22.68 -6.99 7.81
N ASN A 220 -23.21 -5.80 7.62
CA ASN A 220 -24.65 -5.60 7.40
C ASN A 220 -25.14 -6.28 6.12
N TYR A 221 -24.39 -6.16 5.03
CA TYR A 221 -24.72 -6.77 3.74
C TYR A 221 -24.81 -8.30 3.81
N TYR A 222 -23.89 -8.93 4.55
CA TYR A 222 -23.86 -10.38 4.73
C TYR A 222 -24.72 -10.85 5.92
N HIS A 223 -25.38 -9.97 6.66
CA HIS A 223 -26.16 -10.28 7.87
C HIS A 223 -25.31 -10.97 8.95
N LEU A 224 -24.11 -10.46 9.20
CA LEU A 224 -23.13 -11.04 10.14
C LEU A 224 -23.05 -10.30 11.48
N ASN A 225 -24.06 -9.47 11.83
CA ASN A 225 -24.01 -8.64 13.04
C ASN A 225 -23.95 -9.47 14.34
N ASP A 226 -24.50 -10.69 14.32
CA ASP A 226 -24.47 -11.60 15.46
C ASP A 226 -23.15 -12.39 15.57
N TYR A 227 -22.27 -12.29 14.57
CA TYR A 227 -21.04 -13.07 14.46
C TYR A 227 -19.77 -12.21 14.39
N ILE A 228 -19.86 -10.92 14.02
CA ILE A 228 -18.71 -10.04 13.86
C ILE A 228 -18.89 -8.76 14.69
N HIS A 229 -17.95 -8.55 15.60
CA HIS A 229 -17.96 -7.50 16.60
C HIS A 229 -16.86 -6.47 16.32
N ILE A 230 -17.22 -5.18 16.15
CA ILE A 230 -16.27 -4.10 15.90
C ILE A 230 -16.04 -3.30 17.19
N ASN A 231 -14.78 -3.28 17.66
CA ASN A 231 -14.34 -2.54 18.85
C ASN A 231 -15.12 -2.88 20.13
N GLU A 232 -15.61 -4.12 20.21
CA GLU A 232 -16.15 -4.67 21.43
C GLU A 232 -15.04 -5.26 22.31
N LYS A 233 -15.42 -5.78 23.49
CA LYS A 233 -14.45 -6.33 24.44
C LYS A 233 -13.70 -7.51 23.83
N GLU A 234 -12.36 -7.42 23.84
CA GLU A 234 -11.45 -8.46 23.37
C GLU A 234 -11.68 -9.77 24.14
N PRO A 235 -11.84 -10.92 23.44
CA PRO A 235 -12.01 -12.21 24.11
C PRO A 235 -10.71 -12.65 24.78
N GLN A 236 -10.82 -13.35 25.91
CA GLN A 236 -9.65 -13.86 26.65
C GLN A 236 -8.91 -14.98 25.92
N SER A 237 -9.63 -15.80 25.15
CA SER A 237 -9.07 -16.87 24.32
C SER A 237 -9.54 -16.71 22.88
N TYR A 238 -8.61 -16.71 21.93
CA TYR A 238 -8.88 -16.48 20.54
C TYR A 238 -7.86 -17.16 19.62
N ILE A 239 -8.22 -17.32 18.36
CA ILE A 239 -7.27 -17.51 17.26
C ILE A 239 -7.10 -16.16 16.57
N TYR A 240 -5.89 -15.63 16.55
CA TYR A 240 -5.61 -14.45 15.76
C TYR A 240 -5.71 -14.78 14.27
N ILE A 241 -6.29 -13.88 13.48
CA ILE A 241 -6.39 -14.10 12.05
C ILE A 241 -5.95 -12.84 11.29
N SER A 242 -5.08 -13.01 10.28
CA SER A 242 -4.56 -11.92 9.46
C SER A 242 -4.47 -12.32 7.99
N SER A 243 -4.98 -11.46 7.15
CA SER A 243 -4.93 -11.60 5.69
C SER A 243 -4.05 -10.55 5.00
N SER A 244 -3.22 -9.82 5.77
CA SER A 244 -2.32 -8.80 5.25
C SER A 244 -1.45 -9.35 4.11
N PRO A 245 -1.45 -8.73 2.91
CA PRO A 245 -0.65 -9.22 1.78
C PRO A 245 0.85 -9.04 1.99
N TYR A 246 1.24 -8.07 2.80
CA TYR A 246 2.64 -7.78 3.14
C TYR A 246 2.79 -7.44 4.61
N GLU A 247 3.63 -8.20 5.29
CA GLU A 247 4.06 -7.96 6.67
C GLU A 247 5.53 -8.33 6.80
N THR A 248 6.31 -7.50 7.50
CA THR A 248 7.74 -7.79 7.73
C THR A 248 7.99 -8.61 8.99
N LEU A 249 7.10 -8.52 9.97
CA LEU A 249 7.11 -9.32 11.20
C LEU A 249 5.69 -9.58 11.72
N GLY A 250 4.82 -8.53 11.74
CA GLY A 250 3.50 -8.62 12.34
C GLY A 250 3.54 -8.70 13.87
N TYR A 251 3.79 -7.58 14.55
CA TYR A 251 3.83 -7.57 16.04
C TYR A 251 2.61 -8.22 16.69
N SER A 252 1.40 -8.02 16.14
CA SER A 252 0.19 -8.64 16.68
C SER A 252 0.19 -10.17 16.55
N ILE A 253 0.88 -10.72 15.54
CA ILE A 253 1.08 -12.18 15.42
C ILE A 253 2.02 -12.64 16.52
N LEU A 254 3.15 -11.94 16.69
CA LEU A 254 4.14 -12.26 17.72
C LEU A 254 3.56 -12.16 19.13
N GLU A 255 2.83 -11.08 19.43
CA GLU A 255 2.13 -10.89 20.71
C GLU A 255 1.15 -12.03 20.98
N THR A 256 0.39 -12.45 19.96
CA THR A 256 -0.59 -13.53 20.07
C THR A 256 0.07 -14.85 20.45
N ILE A 257 1.08 -15.28 19.70
CA ILE A 257 1.75 -16.57 19.96
C ILE A 257 2.58 -16.50 21.26
N ALA A 258 3.09 -15.33 21.62
CA ALA A 258 3.76 -15.13 22.91
C ALA A 258 2.82 -15.36 24.09
N GLN A 259 1.55 -14.97 23.99
CA GLN A 259 0.52 -15.19 25.00
C GLN A 259 -0.03 -16.62 25.01
N GLY A 260 0.42 -17.52 24.13
CA GLY A 260 -0.01 -18.92 24.05
C GLY A 260 -1.24 -19.15 23.17
N ASN A 261 -1.75 -18.13 22.48
CA ASN A 261 -2.84 -18.28 21.51
C ASN A 261 -2.33 -18.82 20.16
N LYS A 262 -3.24 -19.41 19.40
CA LYS A 262 -3.00 -19.85 18.01
C LYS A 262 -3.19 -18.67 17.04
N ALA A 263 -2.57 -18.73 15.84
CA ALA A 263 -2.78 -17.75 14.80
C ALA A 263 -2.88 -18.33 13.40
N LEU A 264 -3.78 -17.78 12.61
CA LEU A 264 -3.99 -18.05 11.19
C LEU A 264 -3.52 -16.82 10.40
N VAL A 265 -2.49 -16.97 9.59
CA VAL A 265 -1.89 -15.85 8.90
C VAL A 265 -1.71 -16.12 7.41
N TYR A 266 -2.01 -15.14 6.58
CA TYR A 266 -1.60 -15.24 5.19
C TYR A 266 -0.07 -15.06 5.13
N TYR A 267 0.62 -15.97 4.45
CA TYR A 267 2.10 -15.97 4.43
C TYR A 267 2.74 -14.78 3.71
N GLY A 268 1.91 -13.93 3.10
CA GLY A 268 2.35 -12.77 2.33
C GLY A 268 2.64 -13.10 0.86
N ASP A 269 2.51 -12.10 -0.02
CA ASP A 269 2.85 -12.25 -1.44
C ASP A 269 4.36 -12.44 -1.65
N ASP A 270 5.15 -12.03 -0.65
CA ASP A 270 6.63 -12.14 -0.59
C ASP A 270 7.14 -13.36 0.20
N ASN A 271 6.25 -14.16 0.80
CA ASN A 271 6.56 -15.30 1.67
C ASN A 271 7.38 -14.97 2.94
N VAL A 272 7.53 -13.71 3.32
CA VAL A 272 8.32 -13.32 4.50
C VAL A 272 7.78 -13.92 5.79
N LEU A 273 6.46 -13.89 6.01
CA LEU A 273 5.86 -14.48 7.21
C LEU A 273 6.02 -15.99 7.27
N LYS A 274 6.05 -16.68 6.12
CA LYS A 274 6.31 -18.12 6.09
C LYS A 274 7.70 -18.46 6.59
N ASP A 275 8.71 -17.68 6.17
CA ASP A 275 10.09 -17.91 6.62
C ASP A 275 10.26 -17.66 8.13
N ILE A 276 9.51 -16.70 8.70
CA ILE A 276 9.56 -16.38 10.12
C ILE A 276 8.81 -17.42 10.96
N TYR A 277 7.58 -17.76 10.54
CA TYR A 277 6.61 -18.44 11.40
C TYR A 277 6.36 -19.92 11.05
N ALA A 278 6.94 -20.46 9.98
CA ALA A 278 6.81 -21.88 9.66
C ALA A 278 7.27 -22.85 10.78
N PRO A 279 8.27 -22.52 11.62
CA PRO A 279 8.69 -23.40 12.72
C PRO A 279 7.72 -23.48 13.89
N TYR A 280 6.65 -22.63 13.95
CA TYR A 280 5.77 -22.53 15.11
C TYR A 280 4.53 -23.41 14.97
N GLU A 281 4.26 -24.25 15.97
CA GLU A 281 3.08 -25.10 16.03
C GLU A 281 1.77 -24.30 16.22
N ALA A 282 1.87 -23.11 16.84
CA ALA A 282 0.77 -22.17 17.01
C ALA A 282 0.31 -21.49 15.71
N ILE A 283 0.97 -21.74 14.57
CA ILE A 283 0.69 -21.03 13.31
C ILE A 283 0.17 -21.99 12.23
N ARG A 284 -0.83 -21.53 11.48
CA ARG A 284 -1.21 -22.11 10.18
C ARG A 284 -1.38 -21.01 9.15
N PHE A 285 -1.08 -21.33 7.90
CA PHE A 285 -1.06 -20.34 6.83
C PHE A 285 -2.32 -20.39 5.98
N LEU A 286 -2.93 -19.21 5.77
CA LEU A 286 -4.01 -18.99 4.82
C LEU A 286 -3.46 -18.89 3.40
N THR A 287 -4.30 -19.24 2.42
CA THR A 287 -3.93 -19.30 0.99
C THR A 287 -4.65 -18.26 0.13
N LYS A 288 -5.62 -17.51 0.69
CA LYS A 288 -6.54 -16.64 -0.04
C LYS A 288 -7.48 -17.38 -1.00
N ASP A 289 -7.64 -18.67 -0.81
CA ASP A 289 -8.67 -19.51 -1.41
C ASP A 289 -9.70 -19.84 -0.33
N MET A 290 -10.93 -19.39 -0.50
CA MET A 290 -11.95 -19.48 0.57
C MET A 290 -12.31 -20.90 0.95
N ILE A 291 -12.31 -21.81 -0.02
CA ILE A 291 -12.63 -23.23 0.23
C ILE A 291 -11.49 -23.89 1.02
N LYS A 292 -10.25 -23.66 0.59
CA LYS A 292 -9.08 -24.19 1.31
C LYS A 292 -8.95 -23.56 2.68
N ASP A 293 -9.11 -22.24 2.76
CA ASP A 293 -8.95 -21.51 4.02
C ASP A 293 -10.04 -21.88 5.03
N SER A 294 -11.28 -22.10 4.59
CA SER A 294 -12.33 -22.60 5.49
C SER A 294 -12.03 -23.99 6.06
N LYS A 295 -11.45 -24.87 5.26
CA LYS A 295 -10.99 -26.20 5.72
C LYS A 295 -9.81 -26.06 6.70
N ILE A 296 -8.83 -25.22 6.38
CA ILE A 296 -7.69 -24.94 7.28
C ILE A 296 -8.19 -24.40 8.62
N ILE A 297 -9.18 -23.51 8.63
CA ILE A 297 -9.78 -22.97 9.86
C ILE A 297 -10.43 -24.09 10.67
N LYS A 298 -11.26 -24.95 10.05
CA LYS A 298 -11.91 -26.07 10.72
C LYS A 298 -10.88 -27.02 11.32
N ASP A 299 -9.94 -27.51 10.51
CA ASP A 299 -8.89 -28.43 10.95
C ASP A 299 -8.05 -27.83 12.10
N PHE A 300 -7.81 -26.50 12.06
CA PHE A 300 -7.02 -25.83 13.09
C PHE A 300 -7.80 -25.53 14.38
N LEU A 301 -9.12 -25.41 14.31
CA LEU A 301 -9.97 -25.35 15.51
C LEU A 301 -9.95 -26.70 16.23
N ASP A 302 -10.01 -27.80 15.48
CA ASP A 302 -9.98 -29.16 16.02
C ASP A 302 -8.57 -29.55 16.54
N TYR A 303 -7.52 -28.92 16.01
CA TYR A 303 -6.15 -29.15 16.47
C TYR A 303 -5.96 -28.67 17.92
N LYS A 304 -5.69 -29.61 18.82
CA LYS A 304 -5.38 -29.34 20.22
C LYS A 304 -3.91 -28.89 20.34
N TYR A 305 -3.70 -27.58 20.47
CA TYR A 305 -2.38 -27.03 20.79
C TYR A 305 -1.97 -27.49 22.17
N SER A 306 -1.04 -28.43 22.23
CA SER A 306 -0.65 -29.13 23.47
C SER A 306 0.38 -28.34 24.27
N HIS A 307 0.58 -28.72 25.53
CA HIS A 307 1.65 -28.15 26.36
C HIS A 307 3.04 -28.44 25.75
N CYS A 308 3.24 -29.60 25.14
CA CYS A 308 4.50 -29.94 24.46
C CYS A 308 4.75 -29.02 23.25
N ASP A 309 3.73 -28.75 22.42
CA ASP A 309 3.84 -27.83 21.29
C ASP A 309 4.12 -26.41 21.77
N ARG A 310 3.44 -25.99 22.84
CA ARG A 310 3.68 -24.69 23.46
C ARG A 310 5.11 -24.53 23.97
N GLN A 311 5.68 -25.56 24.59
CA GLN A 311 7.06 -25.54 25.07
C GLN A 311 8.08 -25.40 23.93
N LYS A 312 7.84 -26.04 22.77
CA LYS A 312 8.67 -25.87 21.59
C LYS A 312 8.60 -24.41 21.09
N ASP A 313 7.40 -23.89 20.93
CA ASP A 313 7.18 -22.51 20.46
C ASP A 313 7.76 -21.48 21.44
N TYR A 314 7.63 -21.73 22.75
CA TYR A 314 8.20 -20.86 23.78
C TYR A 314 9.73 -20.72 23.62
N ARG A 315 10.43 -21.87 23.53
CA ARG A 315 11.89 -21.88 23.34
C ARG A 315 12.30 -21.19 22.05
N GLN A 316 11.56 -21.42 20.96
CA GLN A 316 11.80 -20.77 19.66
C GLN A 316 11.59 -19.26 19.74
N LEU A 317 10.53 -18.79 20.41
CA LEU A 317 10.26 -17.36 20.62
C LEU A 317 11.36 -16.71 21.46
N GLU A 318 11.76 -17.38 22.55
CA GLU A 318 12.81 -16.89 23.46
C GLU A 318 14.14 -16.74 22.72
N SER A 319 14.56 -17.77 21.99
CA SER A 319 15.84 -17.74 21.25
C SER A 319 15.84 -16.75 20.08
N THR A 320 14.69 -16.53 19.44
CA THR A 320 14.63 -15.69 18.24
C THR A 320 14.41 -14.20 18.55
N PHE A 321 13.57 -13.90 19.56
CA PHE A 321 13.09 -12.53 19.78
C PHE A 321 13.46 -11.93 21.15
N LYS A 322 14.05 -12.73 22.06
CA LYS A 322 14.46 -12.30 23.40
C LYS A 322 15.97 -12.18 23.52
N CYS A 323 16.63 -11.57 22.54
CA CYS A 323 18.07 -11.37 22.58
C CYS A 323 18.48 -10.38 23.67
N ILE A 324 19.13 -10.86 24.74
CA ILE A 324 19.59 -10.04 25.87
C ILE A 324 20.65 -9.02 25.40
N ASN A 325 21.52 -9.41 24.47
CA ASN A 325 22.62 -8.59 23.98
C ASN A 325 22.29 -7.91 22.65
N TYR A 326 21.03 -7.64 22.38
CA TYR A 326 20.56 -7.13 21.08
C TYR A 326 21.32 -5.88 20.60
N GLY A 327 21.51 -4.90 21.47
CA GLY A 327 22.25 -3.67 21.15
C GLY A 327 23.71 -3.95 20.80
N GLN A 328 24.37 -4.86 21.53
CA GLN A 328 25.76 -5.23 21.26
C GLN A 328 25.89 -6.00 19.96
N GLU A 329 25.00 -6.95 19.67
CA GLU A 329 24.98 -7.67 18.40
C GLU A 329 24.76 -6.73 17.20
N PHE A 330 23.85 -5.77 17.35
CA PHE A 330 23.63 -4.74 16.34
C PHE A 330 24.91 -3.96 16.03
N LEU A 331 25.62 -3.51 17.08
CA LEU A 331 26.88 -2.78 16.92
C LEU A 331 27.99 -3.65 16.33
N ASN A 332 28.08 -4.92 16.72
CA ASN A 332 29.04 -5.87 16.14
C ASN A 332 28.83 -6.04 14.63
N HIS A 333 27.56 -6.15 14.19
CA HIS A 333 27.25 -6.16 12.75
C HIS A 333 27.70 -4.87 12.06
N VAL A 334 27.47 -3.72 12.65
CA VAL A 334 27.90 -2.43 12.09
C VAL A 334 29.44 -2.38 11.98
N GLU A 335 30.16 -2.88 12.97
CA GLU A 335 31.62 -2.93 12.98
C GLU A 335 32.19 -3.84 11.88
N THR A 336 31.56 -4.99 11.65
CA THR A 336 31.98 -5.94 10.61
C THR A 336 32.05 -5.29 9.22
N PHE A 337 31.15 -4.37 8.92
CA PHE A 337 31.10 -3.68 7.62
C PHE A 337 31.94 -2.40 7.57
N SER A 338 32.43 -1.93 8.70
CA SER A 338 33.14 -0.64 8.79
C SER A 338 34.61 -0.72 8.37
N SER A 339 35.17 -1.91 8.22
CA SER A 339 36.61 -2.12 8.02
C SER A 339 37.05 -2.21 6.57
N SER A 340 36.18 -2.17 5.58
CA SER A 340 36.55 -2.33 4.19
C SER A 340 35.81 -1.42 3.22
N GLN A 341 36.60 -0.57 2.61
CA GLN A 341 36.46 0.16 1.36
C GLN A 341 36.17 1.67 1.45
N HIS A 342 37.17 2.41 0.98
CA HIS A 342 37.02 3.80 0.54
C HIS A 342 35.93 3.88 -0.54
N VAL A 343 34.84 4.58 -0.20
CA VAL A 343 33.79 4.95 -1.15
C VAL A 343 34.42 5.66 -2.36
N LYS A 344 34.15 5.19 -3.57
CA LYS A 344 34.71 5.79 -4.79
C LYS A 344 34.23 7.24 -4.91
N VAL A 345 35.16 8.18 -4.61
CA VAL A 345 34.96 9.63 -4.55
C VAL A 345 34.30 10.24 -5.81
N LYS A 346 34.42 9.58 -6.98
CA LYS A 346 33.82 10.07 -8.23
C LYS A 346 32.27 10.10 -8.23
N LYS A 347 31.59 9.12 -7.61
CA LYS A 347 30.12 9.13 -7.52
C LYS A 347 29.59 10.16 -6.51
N ILE A 348 30.30 10.32 -5.39
CA ILE A 348 29.98 11.38 -4.41
C ILE A 348 30.07 12.77 -5.06
N HIS A 349 31.04 12.99 -5.93
CA HIS A 349 31.20 14.28 -6.63
C HIS A 349 30.04 14.57 -7.59
N GLN A 350 29.52 13.56 -8.30
CA GLN A 350 28.35 13.73 -9.17
C GLN A 350 27.06 14.06 -8.40
N HIS A 351 26.82 13.39 -7.28
CA HIS A 351 25.68 13.68 -6.41
C HIS A 351 25.83 15.02 -5.67
N LEU A 352 27.03 15.38 -5.22
CA LEU A 352 27.30 16.70 -4.63
C LEU A 352 27.14 17.83 -5.65
N VAL A 353 27.34 17.59 -6.94
CA VAL A 353 27.04 18.56 -8.01
C VAL A 353 25.53 18.71 -8.19
N SER A 354 24.75 17.62 -8.09
CA SER A 354 23.28 17.70 -8.10
C SER A 354 22.71 18.33 -6.82
N GLU A 355 23.28 18.07 -5.65
CA GLU A 355 22.95 18.78 -4.40
C GLU A 355 23.42 20.24 -4.41
N LYS A 356 24.58 20.56 -5.00
CA LYS A 356 24.94 21.97 -5.25
C LYS A 356 23.89 22.67 -6.11
N GLN A 357 23.30 22.01 -7.08
CA GLN A 357 22.19 22.56 -7.87
C GLN A 357 20.91 22.70 -7.04
N ILE A 358 20.62 21.74 -6.14
CA ILE A 358 19.51 21.80 -5.19
C ILE A 358 19.77 22.86 -4.11
N ASP A 359 21.01 22.94 -3.60
CA ASP A 359 21.40 23.95 -2.62
C ASP A 359 21.46 25.37 -3.24
N ILE A 360 21.90 25.50 -4.49
CA ILE A 360 21.81 26.74 -5.26
C ILE A 360 20.33 27.10 -5.49
N ALA A 361 19.46 26.14 -5.79
CA ALA A 361 18.04 26.37 -5.95
C ALA A 361 17.35 26.73 -4.62
N SER A 362 17.76 26.14 -3.49
CA SER A 362 17.26 26.49 -2.15
C SER A 362 17.80 27.83 -1.69
N ARG A 363 19.09 28.12 -1.92
CA ARG A 363 19.70 29.45 -1.65
C ARG A 363 19.13 30.54 -2.54
N LEU A 364 18.84 30.25 -3.81
CA LEU A 364 18.11 31.16 -4.69
C LEU A 364 16.68 31.39 -4.19
N LYS A 365 16.00 30.35 -3.65
CA LYS A 365 14.67 30.49 -3.04
C LYS A 365 14.68 31.37 -1.79
N GLU A 366 15.77 31.39 -1.03
CA GLU A 366 15.96 32.17 0.20
C GLU A 366 16.69 33.50 -0.03
N SER A 367 17.17 33.75 -1.26
CA SER A 367 17.91 34.96 -1.59
C SER A 367 17.05 36.21 -1.53
N ARG A 368 17.69 37.38 -1.18
CA ARG A 368 17.04 38.70 -1.23
C ARG A 368 16.39 38.99 -2.59
N TRP A 369 16.99 38.48 -3.69
CA TRP A 369 16.47 38.62 -5.05
C TRP A 369 15.15 37.84 -5.24
N MET A 370 15.04 36.62 -4.74
CA MET A 370 13.80 35.88 -4.81
C MET A 370 12.71 36.46 -3.91
N ASN A 371 13.08 37.09 -2.80
CA ASN A 371 12.12 37.81 -1.97
C ASN A 371 11.59 39.08 -2.66
N LEU A 372 12.41 39.74 -3.47
CA LEU A 372 11.97 40.84 -4.33
C LEU A 372 11.06 40.33 -5.47
N ILE A 373 11.41 39.22 -6.12
CA ILE A 373 10.58 38.60 -7.16
C ILE A 373 9.24 38.10 -6.57
N ARG A 374 9.21 37.55 -5.35
CA ARG A 374 7.97 37.16 -4.66
C ARG A 374 7.04 38.33 -4.35
N LYS A 375 7.59 39.52 -4.09
CA LYS A 375 6.79 40.76 -3.91
C LYS A 375 6.11 41.17 -5.21
N ASN A 376 6.67 40.83 -6.37
CA ASN A 376 6.02 41.06 -7.66
C ASN A 376 5.37 39.77 -8.14
N LYS A 377 4.07 39.62 -7.86
CA LYS A 377 3.27 38.42 -8.17
C LYS A 377 3.32 38.03 -9.65
N TYR A 378 3.42 38.95 -10.57
CA TYR A 378 3.51 38.72 -12.01
C TYR A 378 4.85 38.08 -12.39
N LEU A 379 5.97 38.68 -11.96
CA LEU A 379 7.32 38.16 -12.21
C LEU A 379 7.52 36.77 -11.56
N PHE A 380 7.04 36.61 -10.34
CA PHE A 380 7.09 35.29 -9.65
C PHE A 380 6.36 34.21 -10.42
N ASN A 381 5.14 34.46 -10.86
CA ASN A 381 4.36 33.52 -11.64
C ASN A 381 5.05 33.18 -12.98
N LYS A 382 5.61 34.19 -13.67
CA LYS A 382 6.33 33.96 -14.92
C LYS A 382 7.59 33.09 -14.74
N CYS A 383 8.37 33.34 -13.70
CA CYS A 383 9.55 32.52 -13.36
C CYS A 383 9.14 31.11 -12.94
N LYS A 384 8.08 30.96 -12.15
CA LYS A 384 7.53 29.68 -11.73
C LYS A 384 7.07 28.85 -12.93
N THR A 385 6.29 29.46 -13.82
CA THR A 385 5.81 28.79 -15.05
C THR A 385 6.97 28.34 -15.95
N TYR A 386 8.00 29.18 -16.11
CA TYR A 386 9.18 28.83 -16.89
C TYR A 386 9.95 27.65 -16.28
N TYR A 387 10.15 27.66 -14.96
CA TYR A 387 10.82 26.55 -14.24
C TYR A 387 10.03 25.25 -14.33
N GLU A 388 8.71 25.29 -14.13
CA GLU A 388 7.82 24.15 -14.25
C GLU A 388 7.83 23.59 -15.66
N LYS A 389 7.79 24.45 -16.69
CA LYS A 389 7.87 24.05 -18.09
C LYS A 389 9.21 23.36 -18.41
N ARG A 390 10.33 23.89 -17.91
CA ARG A 390 11.66 23.29 -18.12
C ARG A 390 11.80 21.93 -17.41
N LYS A 391 11.29 21.83 -16.21
CA LYS A 391 11.23 20.58 -15.43
C LYS A 391 10.38 19.53 -16.16
N HIS A 392 9.24 19.94 -16.68
CA HIS A 392 8.35 19.08 -17.46
C HIS A 392 9.01 18.59 -18.76
N MET A 393 9.70 19.46 -19.49
CA MET A 393 10.45 19.10 -20.69
C MET A 393 11.56 18.08 -20.42
N SER A 394 12.32 18.25 -19.33
CA SER A 394 13.35 17.30 -18.92
C SER A 394 12.73 15.94 -18.55
N TYR A 395 11.62 15.94 -17.84
CA TYR A 395 10.86 14.73 -17.50
C TYR A 395 10.39 13.98 -18.75
N ILE A 396 9.79 14.67 -19.72
CA ILE A 396 9.36 14.07 -21.00
C ILE A 396 10.57 13.49 -21.76
N LYS A 397 11.69 14.21 -21.79
CA LYS A 397 12.92 13.73 -22.46
C LYS A 397 13.39 12.39 -21.87
N ASN A 398 13.36 12.24 -20.55
CA ASN A 398 13.71 11.00 -19.89
C ASN A 398 12.73 9.87 -20.21
N LEU A 399 11.43 10.15 -20.23
CA LEU A 399 10.41 9.16 -20.60
C LEU A 399 10.53 8.72 -22.07
N ASN A 400 10.92 9.61 -22.97
CA ASN A 400 11.14 9.27 -24.38
C ASN A 400 12.30 8.32 -24.63
N GLN A 401 13.19 8.13 -23.67
CA GLN A 401 14.26 7.12 -23.75
C GLN A 401 13.73 5.69 -23.54
N ILE A 402 12.52 5.52 -23.00
CA ILE A 402 11.90 4.20 -22.81
C ILE A 402 11.34 3.74 -24.17
N PRO A 403 11.86 2.64 -24.76
CA PRO A 403 11.33 2.12 -26.00
C PRO A 403 9.92 1.56 -25.80
N VAL A 404 9.08 1.70 -26.85
CA VAL A 404 7.77 1.06 -26.89
C VAL A 404 7.93 -0.41 -27.22
N ASP A 405 7.25 -1.27 -26.48
CA ASP A 405 7.20 -2.73 -26.68
C ASP A 405 5.85 -3.06 -27.35
N ASP A 406 5.89 -3.48 -28.59
CA ASP A 406 4.68 -3.80 -29.40
C ASP A 406 3.86 -4.95 -28.81
N ASP A 407 4.46 -5.78 -27.94
CA ASP A 407 3.78 -6.89 -27.27
C ASP A 407 3.20 -6.52 -25.91
N SER A 408 3.44 -5.30 -25.45
CA SER A 408 2.95 -4.82 -24.16
C SER A 408 1.69 -3.98 -24.28
N ILE A 409 0.72 -4.28 -23.40
CA ILE A 409 -0.60 -3.64 -23.33
C ILE A 409 -0.83 -3.15 -21.92
N PHE A 410 -1.28 -1.90 -21.80
CA PHE A 410 -1.65 -1.29 -20.53
C PHE A 410 -3.17 -1.17 -20.41
N ILE A 411 -3.70 -1.64 -19.31
CA ILE A 411 -5.14 -1.66 -18.98
C ILE A 411 -5.38 -0.87 -17.70
N GLU A 412 -6.33 0.04 -17.69
CA GLU A 412 -6.77 0.73 -16.49
C GLU A 412 -8.29 0.79 -16.39
N SER A 413 -8.82 0.37 -15.25
CA SER A 413 -10.22 0.51 -14.88
C SER A 413 -10.33 1.41 -13.64
N PHE A 414 -11.09 2.51 -13.73
CA PHE A 414 -11.42 3.38 -12.59
C PHE A 414 -10.21 3.77 -11.73
N HIS A 415 -9.11 4.17 -12.37
CA HIS A 415 -7.82 4.51 -11.71
C HIS A 415 -7.24 3.38 -10.85
N GLY A 416 -7.41 2.13 -11.28
CA GLY A 416 -6.90 0.96 -10.59
C GLY A 416 -7.70 0.55 -9.34
N LYS A 417 -8.85 1.16 -9.06
CA LYS A 417 -9.68 0.82 -7.89
C LYS A 417 -10.35 -0.55 -8.00
N ASN A 418 -10.56 -1.02 -9.22
CA ASN A 418 -11.08 -2.34 -9.52
C ASN A 418 -10.61 -2.80 -10.91
N PHE A 419 -10.77 -4.06 -11.22
CA PHE A 419 -10.55 -4.61 -12.56
C PHE A 419 -11.92 -4.99 -13.16
N SER A 420 -12.54 -4.05 -13.84
CA SER A 420 -13.92 -4.19 -14.33
C SER A 420 -14.20 -3.34 -15.59
N GLY A 421 -15.45 -3.34 -16.03
CA GLY A 421 -15.89 -2.57 -17.19
C GLY A 421 -15.27 -3.05 -18.50
N ASP A 422 -15.40 -2.24 -19.56
CA ASP A 422 -14.91 -2.58 -20.89
C ASP A 422 -13.41 -2.94 -20.94
N PRO A 423 -12.50 -2.25 -20.21
CA PRO A 423 -11.09 -2.61 -20.20
C PRO A 423 -10.82 -4.06 -19.76
N LYS A 424 -11.58 -4.59 -18.78
CA LYS A 424 -11.45 -5.98 -18.34
C LYS A 424 -11.77 -6.96 -19.46
N TYR A 425 -12.91 -6.78 -20.10
CA TYR A 425 -13.36 -7.73 -21.14
C TYR A 425 -12.51 -7.64 -22.39
N ILE A 426 -12.00 -6.45 -22.74
CA ILE A 426 -10.98 -6.27 -23.77
C ILE A 426 -9.70 -7.05 -23.40
N ALA A 427 -9.20 -6.91 -22.19
CA ALA A 427 -8.00 -7.64 -21.72
C ALA A 427 -8.18 -9.16 -21.82
N LEU A 428 -9.35 -9.68 -21.42
CA LEU A 428 -9.69 -11.10 -21.52
C LEU A 428 -9.78 -11.57 -22.96
N ALA A 429 -10.37 -10.78 -23.87
CA ALA A 429 -10.44 -11.09 -25.29
C ALA A 429 -9.05 -11.11 -25.93
N ILE A 430 -8.20 -10.12 -25.63
CA ILE A 430 -6.82 -10.06 -26.12
C ILE A 430 -6.04 -11.29 -25.63
N LYS A 431 -6.17 -11.68 -24.37
CA LYS A 431 -5.47 -12.86 -23.81
C LYS A 431 -5.87 -14.15 -24.54
N ARG A 432 -7.13 -14.29 -24.91
CA ARG A 432 -7.61 -15.46 -25.67
C ARG A 432 -7.05 -15.51 -27.10
N GLN A 433 -7.03 -14.35 -27.77
CA GLN A 433 -6.63 -14.28 -29.18
C GLN A 433 -5.12 -14.15 -29.37
N TYR A 434 -4.43 -13.48 -28.44
CA TYR A 434 -3.01 -13.14 -28.51
C TYR A 434 -2.30 -13.49 -27.22
N ALA A 435 -2.18 -14.81 -26.95
CA ALA A 435 -1.66 -15.35 -25.68
C ALA A 435 -0.23 -14.87 -25.34
N HIS A 436 0.58 -14.47 -26.34
CA HIS A 436 1.94 -13.96 -26.18
C HIS A 436 2.00 -12.53 -25.67
N LYS A 437 0.91 -11.76 -25.77
CA LYS A 437 0.89 -10.36 -25.33
C LYS A 437 1.01 -10.23 -23.81
N LYS A 438 1.82 -9.28 -23.37
CA LYS A 438 2.07 -8.94 -21.97
C LYS A 438 1.04 -7.89 -21.54
N ILE A 439 0.13 -8.27 -20.66
CA ILE A 439 -0.94 -7.38 -20.19
C ILE A 439 -0.61 -6.89 -18.78
N TYR A 440 -0.45 -5.58 -18.67
CA TYR A 440 -0.23 -4.87 -17.41
C TYR A 440 -1.52 -4.15 -17.01
N VAL A 441 -1.97 -4.33 -15.77
CA VAL A 441 -3.23 -3.78 -15.29
C VAL A 441 -2.99 -2.89 -14.08
N SER A 442 -3.51 -1.68 -14.13
CA SER A 442 -3.43 -0.72 -13.01
C SER A 442 -4.20 -1.21 -11.79
N SER A 443 -3.61 -1.07 -10.59
CA SER A 443 -4.24 -1.43 -9.32
C SER A 443 -3.90 -0.45 -8.20
N THR A 444 -4.81 -0.27 -7.24
CA THR A 444 -4.57 0.55 -6.04
C THR A 444 -4.42 -0.27 -4.76
N ASN A 445 -4.83 -1.53 -4.77
CA ASN A 445 -4.83 -2.38 -3.58
C ASN A 445 -4.60 -3.86 -3.92
N SER A 446 -4.30 -4.65 -2.90
CA SER A 446 -3.98 -6.06 -3.03
C SER A 446 -5.14 -6.95 -3.48
N LEU A 447 -6.39 -6.59 -3.20
CA LEU A 447 -7.54 -7.35 -3.69
C LEU A 447 -7.63 -7.27 -5.21
N VAL A 448 -7.41 -6.08 -5.77
CA VAL A 448 -7.34 -5.88 -7.22
C VAL A 448 -6.14 -6.60 -7.81
N ASP A 449 -4.97 -6.56 -7.15
CA ASP A 449 -3.78 -7.32 -7.58
C ASP A 449 -4.08 -8.83 -7.69
N MET A 450 -4.75 -9.40 -6.68
CA MET A 450 -5.13 -10.81 -6.67
C MET A 450 -6.08 -11.15 -7.81
N GLU A 451 -7.10 -10.32 -8.05
CA GLU A 451 -8.01 -10.51 -9.17
C GLU A 451 -7.25 -10.47 -10.52
N ILE A 452 -6.38 -9.49 -10.70
CA ILE A 452 -5.55 -9.33 -11.89
C ILE A 452 -4.65 -10.57 -12.11
N LYS A 453 -3.93 -11.01 -11.08
CA LYS A 453 -3.05 -12.18 -11.11
C LYS A 453 -3.83 -13.47 -11.43
N ARG A 454 -5.07 -13.62 -10.95
CA ARG A 454 -5.94 -14.76 -11.22
C ARG A 454 -6.20 -14.97 -12.73
N TYR A 455 -6.25 -13.86 -13.49
CA TYR A 455 -6.37 -13.92 -14.95
C TYR A 455 -5.02 -14.05 -15.67
N GLY A 456 -3.91 -14.17 -14.93
CA GLY A 456 -2.55 -14.29 -15.48
C GLY A 456 -2.00 -12.96 -16.01
N PHE A 457 -2.50 -11.82 -15.51
CA PHE A 457 -2.01 -10.48 -15.84
C PHE A 457 -1.07 -9.95 -14.78
N THR A 458 -0.30 -8.90 -15.12
CA THR A 458 0.67 -8.27 -14.22
C THR A 458 0.07 -7.01 -13.60
N PRO A 459 -0.15 -6.95 -12.28
CA PRO A 459 -0.60 -5.74 -11.62
C PRO A 459 0.49 -4.67 -11.58
N VAL A 460 0.11 -3.41 -11.73
CA VAL A 460 0.99 -2.25 -11.64
C VAL A 460 0.35 -1.20 -10.74
N ARG A 461 1.04 -0.83 -9.66
CA ARG A 461 0.49 0.09 -8.65
C ARG A 461 0.26 1.48 -9.23
N PHE A 462 -1.01 1.94 -9.21
CA PHE A 462 -1.40 3.28 -9.63
C PHE A 462 -0.58 4.35 -8.88
N GLY A 463 -0.11 5.35 -9.61
CA GLY A 463 0.63 6.47 -9.01
C GLY A 463 2.11 6.20 -8.74
N SER A 464 2.61 4.97 -8.95
CA SER A 464 4.03 4.63 -8.82
C SER A 464 4.84 5.06 -10.06
N GLU A 465 6.16 5.10 -9.93
CA GLU A 465 7.04 5.29 -11.09
C GLU A 465 6.95 4.12 -12.07
N LYS A 466 6.84 2.89 -11.55
CA LYS A 466 6.61 1.70 -12.35
C LYS A 466 5.37 1.84 -13.24
N TYR A 467 4.28 2.43 -12.70
CA TYR A 467 3.08 2.75 -13.46
C TYR A 467 3.40 3.66 -14.64
N ILE A 468 4.13 4.76 -14.42
CA ILE A 468 4.49 5.73 -15.45
C ILE A 468 5.37 5.09 -16.53
N LYS A 469 6.40 4.34 -16.11
CA LYS A 469 7.31 3.63 -17.02
C LYS A 469 6.59 2.54 -17.81
N THR A 470 5.70 1.77 -17.16
CA THR A 470 4.91 0.72 -17.82
C THR A 470 3.91 1.32 -18.80
N PHE A 471 3.19 2.38 -18.41
CA PHE A 471 2.33 3.13 -19.32
C PHE A 471 3.10 3.56 -20.58
N ARG A 472 4.29 4.16 -20.37
CA ARG A 472 5.11 4.65 -21.50
C ARG A 472 5.67 3.53 -22.37
N LYS A 473 5.96 2.36 -21.78
CA LYS A 473 6.49 1.19 -22.50
C LYS A 473 5.44 0.51 -23.39
N CYS A 474 4.18 0.48 -22.97
CA CYS A 474 3.14 -0.28 -23.64
C CYS A 474 2.72 0.36 -24.97
N LYS A 475 2.62 -0.46 -26.03
CA LYS A 475 2.13 -0.04 -27.35
C LYS A 475 0.67 0.39 -27.30
N TYR A 476 -0.17 -0.42 -26.68
CA TYR A 476 -1.61 -0.19 -26.58
C TYR A 476 -1.99 0.16 -25.16
N VAL A 477 -2.81 1.18 -25.01
CA VAL A 477 -3.31 1.67 -23.73
C VAL A 477 -4.81 1.75 -23.77
N PHE A 478 -5.50 1.02 -22.88
CA PHE A 478 -6.96 1.03 -22.73
C PHE A 478 -7.33 1.56 -21.35
N ILE A 479 -8.07 2.65 -21.29
CA ILE A 479 -8.50 3.31 -20.05
C ILE A 479 -9.96 3.70 -20.14
N ASN A 480 -10.73 3.51 -19.06
CA ASN A 480 -12.13 3.91 -19.00
C ASN A 480 -12.40 5.19 -18.18
N GLY A 481 -11.39 5.77 -17.59
CA GLY A 481 -11.45 7.04 -16.86
C GLY A 481 -10.52 8.10 -17.45
N ASN A 482 -10.29 9.17 -16.70
CA ASN A 482 -9.28 10.16 -17.07
C ASN A 482 -7.88 9.59 -16.84
N SER A 483 -6.98 9.76 -17.80
CA SER A 483 -5.58 9.40 -17.59
C SER A 483 -4.95 10.28 -16.49
N TRP A 484 -4.04 9.69 -15.71
CA TRP A 484 -3.29 10.47 -14.73
C TRP A 484 -2.46 11.57 -15.42
N ASP A 485 -2.45 12.78 -14.85
CA ASP A 485 -1.79 13.94 -15.48
C ASP A 485 -0.28 13.77 -15.64
N LYS A 486 0.33 12.93 -14.81
CA LYS A 486 1.77 12.64 -14.88
C LYS A 486 2.19 11.67 -15.97
N VAL A 487 1.25 10.97 -16.65
CA VAL A 487 1.61 10.08 -17.75
C VAL A 487 1.80 10.87 -19.05
N TYR A 488 2.81 10.47 -19.78
CA TYR A 488 3.11 10.99 -21.11
C TYR A 488 2.88 9.92 -22.16
N LYS A 489 2.06 10.25 -23.17
CA LYS A 489 1.83 9.43 -24.35
C LYS A 489 2.78 9.88 -25.47
N SER A 490 3.52 8.95 -26.07
CA SER A 490 4.30 9.22 -27.26
C SER A 490 3.47 8.98 -28.54
N SER A 491 4.02 9.46 -29.69
CA SER A 491 3.44 9.22 -31.01
C SER A 491 3.35 7.73 -31.37
N ASP A 492 4.26 6.92 -30.84
CA ASP A 492 4.36 5.48 -31.15
C ASP A 492 3.36 4.62 -30.40
N GLN A 493 2.65 5.18 -29.42
CA GLN A 493 1.62 4.50 -28.65
C GLN A 493 0.23 4.74 -29.22
N ILE A 494 -0.65 3.77 -29.05
CA ILE A 494 -2.06 3.84 -29.39
C ILE A 494 -2.89 3.88 -28.11
N PHE A 495 -3.57 5.00 -27.88
CA PHE A 495 -4.40 5.20 -26.70
C PHE A 495 -5.88 5.09 -27.07
N ILE A 496 -6.55 4.09 -26.50
CA ILE A 496 -7.97 3.83 -26.66
C ILE A 496 -8.72 4.19 -25.39
N GLN A 497 -9.57 5.19 -25.45
CA GLN A 497 -10.51 5.53 -24.39
C GLN A 497 -11.77 4.68 -24.54
N THR A 498 -12.11 3.90 -23.52
CA THR A 498 -13.33 3.08 -23.57
C THR A 498 -14.52 3.75 -22.91
N TRP A 499 -14.27 4.81 -22.14
CA TRP A 499 -15.22 5.43 -21.24
C TRP A 499 -15.83 4.40 -20.28
N HIS A 500 -16.91 4.74 -19.58
CA HIS A 500 -17.40 3.83 -18.52
C HIS A 500 -18.94 3.76 -18.42
N GLY A 501 -19.64 4.34 -19.37
CA GLY A 501 -21.10 4.26 -19.39
C GLY A 501 -21.74 5.19 -20.39
N PHE A 502 -23.03 5.04 -20.54
CA PHE A 502 -23.87 5.94 -21.34
C PHE A 502 -24.06 7.27 -20.57
N PRO A 503 -23.89 8.45 -21.19
CA PRO A 503 -24.06 9.73 -20.51
C PRO A 503 -25.53 9.96 -20.16
N LEU A 504 -25.86 9.90 -18.87
CA LEU A 504 -27.19 10.22 -18.35
C LEU A 504 -27.29 11.68 -17.86
N LYS A 505 -26.17 12.26 -17.49
CA LYS A 505 -26.07 13.63 -16.98
C LYS A 505 -25.23 14.49 -17.90
N LYS A 506 -25.49 15.79 -17.94
CA LYS A 506 -24.63 16.76 -18.59
C LYS A 506 -23.24 16.74 -17.98
N MET A 507 -22.22 16.72 -18.82
CA MET A 507 -20.82 16.61 -18.42
C MET A 507 -19.99 17.65 -19.16
N VAL A 508 -18.93 18.11 -18.54
CA VAL A 508 -17.88 18.95 -19.09
C VAL A 508 -18.44 20.14 -19.90
N ASN A 509 -18.45 20.07 -21.23
CA ASN A 509 -18.93 21.16 -22.09
C ASN A 509 -20.45 21.39 -22.01
N ASP A 510 -21.22 20.37 -21.67
CA ASP A 510 -22.68 20.45 -21.64
C ASP A 510 -23.23 20.94 -20.30
N LEU A 511 -22.36 21.27 -19.32
CA LEU A 511 -22.75 21.84 -18.03
C LEU A 511 -23.43 23.19 -18.22
N ASN A 512 -24.45 23.46 -17.42
CA ASN A 512 -25.22 24.70 -17.49
C ASN A 512 -24.41 25.90 -16.97
N GLU A 513 -23.68 25.71 -15.85
CA GLU A 513 -22.90 26.77 -15.21
C GLU A 513 -21.62 27.08 -16.01
N GLN A 514 -21.53 28.31 -16.53
CA GLN A 514 -20.42 28.74 -17.41
C GLN A 514 -19.05 28.61 -16.75
N HIS A 515 -18.92 29.02 -15.47
CA HIS A 515 -17.65 28.96 -14.76
C HIS A 515 -17.19 27.52 -14.53
N GLU A 516 -18.10 26.64 -14.11
CA GLU A 516 -17.79 25.22 -13.90
C GLU A 516 -17.43 24.54 -15.23
N ARG A 517 -18.20 24.80 -16.28
CA ARG A 517 -17.93 24.31 -17.63
C ARG A 517 -16.53 24.70 -18.11
N GLN A 518 -16.14 25.97 -17.97
CA GLN A 518 -14.82 26.45 -18.37
C GLN A 518 -13.70 25.75 -17.59
N GLN A 519 -13.86 25.63 -16.30
CA GLN A 519 -12.88 24.96 -15.42
C GLN A 519 -12.74 23.49 -15.80
N GLN A 520 -13.83 22.79 -16.03
CA GLN A 520 -13.79 21.38 -16.44
C GLN A 520 -13.18 21.19 -17.82
N LEU A 521 -13.47 22.07 -18.80
CA LEU A 521 -12.86 22.01 -20.12
C LEU A 521 -11.34 22.22 -20.06
N GLU A 522 -10.86 23.18 -19.31
CA GLU A 522 -9.42 23.44 -19.14
C GLU A 522 -8.67 22.22 -18.59
N ALA A 523 -9.29 21.49 -17.67
CA ALA A 523 -8.72 20.27 -17.12
C ALA A 523 -8.85 19.05 -18.04
N PHE A 524 -9.93 18.97 -18.82
CA PHE A 524 -10.30 17.79 -19.59
C PHE A 524 -9.63 17.73 -20.98
N ILE A 525 -9.61 18.84 -21.72
CA ILE A 525 -9.09 18.89 -23.09
C ILE A 525 -7.65 18.37 -23.20
N PRO A 526 -6.70 18.70 -22.30
CA PRO A 526 -5.33 18.17 -22.37
C PRO A 526 -5.27 16.64 -22.21
N ARG A 527 -6.21 16.04 -21.48
CA ARG A 527 -6.31 14.58 -21.30
C ARG A 527 -6.90 13.92 -22.53
N MET A 528 -7.97 14.48 -23.08
CA MET A 528 -8.65 14.03 -24.29
C MET A 528 -7.72 14.08 -25.53
N LYS A 529 -6.85 15.08 -25.64
CA LYS A 529 -5.85 15.18 -26.70
C LYS A 529 -4.83 14.04 -26.73
N LYS A 530 -4.76 13.22 -25.70
CA LYS A 530 -3.91 12.02 -25.67
C LYS A 530 -4.58 10.81 -26.36
N TRP A 531 -5.89 10.84 -26.62
CA TRP A 531 -6.63 9.73 -27.18
C TRP A 531 -6.44 9.65 -28.70
N ASP A 532 -6.21 8.46 -29.21
CA ASP A 532 -6.22 8.16 -30.63
C ASP A 532 -7.59 7.61 -31.04
N TYR A 533 -8.23 6.88 -30.14
CA TYR A 533 -9.55 6.30 -30.33
C TYR A 533 -10.42 6.50 -29.08
N ILE A 534 -11.72 6.65 -29.31
CA ILE A 534 -12.77 6.52 -28.29
C ILE A 534 -13.77 5.45 -28.71
N LEU A 535 -14.10 4.56 -27.78
CA LEU A 535 -15.11 3.53 -28.00
C LEU A 535 -16.48 4.06 -27.59
N THR A 536 -17.47 3.91 -28.44
CA THR A 536 -18.86 4.30 -28.20
C THR A 536 -19.80 3.12 -28.43
N SER A 537 -20.96 3.13 -27.76
CA SER A 537 -21.92 2.03 -27.81
C SER A 537 -23.03 2.19 -28.85
N SER A 538 -23.20 3.40 -29.38
CA SER A 538 -24.24 3.73 -30.39
C SER A 538 -24.01 5.14 -30.93
N ASP A 539 -24.69 5.49 -32.02
CA ASP A 539 -24.70 6.83 -32.62
C ASP A 539 -25.16 7.92 -31.62
N ILE A 540 -26.18 7.64 -30.80
CA ILE A 540 -26.64 8.56 -29.76
C ILE A 540 -25.54 8.75 -28.69
N ASN A 541 -24.88 7.66 -28.31
CA ASN A 541 -23.76 7.74 -27.36
C ASN A 541 -22.59 8.55 -27.92
N THR A 542 -22.30 8.36 -29.23
CA THR A 542 -21.30 9.12 -29.98
C THR A 542 -21.62 10.61 -29.96
N THR A 543 -22.82 10.99 -30.34
CA THR A 543 -23.28 12.40 -30.39
C THR A 543 -23.16 13.08 -29.01
N LEU A 544 -23.57 12.39 -27.95
CA LEU A 544 -23.50 12.93 -26.57
C LEU A 544 -22.05 13.12 -26.12
N LEU A 545 -21.16 12.17 -26.40
CA LEU A 545 -19.75 12.27 -26.05
C LEU A 545 -18.99 13.30 -26.88
N GLU A 546 -19.33 13.44 -28.17
CA GLU A 546 -18.77 14.49 -29.02
C GLU A 546 -19.08 15.89 -28.50
N SER A 547 -20.32 16.13 -28.10
CA SER A 547 -20.74 17.39 -27.49
C SER A 547 -20.04 17.61 -26.13
N ALA A 548 -20.18 16.65 -25.19
CA ALA A 548 -19.70 16.79 -23.83
C ALA A 548 -18.17 16.98 -23.75
N PHE A 549 -17.42 16.29 -24.60
CA PHE A 549 -15.96 16.25 -24.55
C PHE A 549 -15.28 17.13 -25.58
N MET A 550 -16.06 17.80 -26.45
CA MET A 550 -15.55 18.58 -27.56
C MET A 550 -14.54 17.79 -28.40
N LEU A 551 -14.89 16.57 -28.82
CA LEU A 551 -13.97 15.65 -29.51
C LEU A 551 -13.35 16.26 -30.76
N ASN A 552 -14.04 17.22 -31.42
CA ASN A 552 -13.52 18.00 -32.54
C ASN A 552 -12.26 18.82 -32.23
N LYS A 553 -11.93 19.04 -30.95
CA LYS A 553 -10.65 19.66 -30.51
C LYS A 553 -9.46 18.72 -30.64
N ASN A 554 -9.68 17.46 -31.00
CA ASN A 554 -8.64 16.48 -31.32
C ASN A 554 -8.86 15.91 -32.72
N PRO A 555 -8.34 16.54 -33.79
CA PRO A 555 -8.61 16.16 -35.18
C PRO A 555 -8.08 14.76 -35.55
N ASN A 556 -7.19 14.19 -34.73
CA ASN A 556 -6.62 12.86 -34.97
C ASN A 556 -7.44 11.74 -34.30
N LEU A 557 -8.40 12.10 -33.44
CA LEU A 557 -9.23 11.14 -32.72
C LEU A 557 -10.21 10.45 -33.70
N LYS A 558 -10.28 9.12 -33.59
CA LYS A 558 -11.25 8.30 -34.30
C LYS A 558 -12.27 7.72 -33.35
N VAL A 559 -13.53 7.81 -33.69
CA VAL A 559 -14.62 7.17 -32.94
C VAL A 559 -14.81 5.74 -33.45
N LEU A 560 -14.85 4.78 -32.51
CA LEU A 560 -15.11 3.36 -32.76
C LEU A 560 -16.49 3.00 -32.21
N GLU A 561 -17.49 2.95 -33.05
CA GLU A 561 -18.86 2.63 -32.65
C GLU A 561 -19.12 1.12 -32.75
N TYR A 562 -18.47 0.36 -31.84
CA TYR A 562 -18.50 -1.11 -31.84
C TYR A 562 -19.28 -1.71 -30.69
N GLY A 563 -20.00 -0.91 -29.91
CA GLY A 563 -20.70 -1.36 -28.72
C GLY A 563 -19.85 -1.33 -27.46
N ALA A 564 -20.34 -1.98 -26.41
CA ALA A 564 -19.67 -2.06 -25.11
C ALA A 564 -19.24 -3.51 -24.84
N PRO A 565 -17.94 -3.82 -24.80
CA PRO A 565 -17.41 -5.19 -24.58
C PRO A 565 -17.96 -5.88 -23.34
N LYS A 566 -18.26 -5.14 -22.27
CA LYS A 566 -18.90 -5.69 -21.05
C LYS A 566 -20.31 -6.23 -21.31
N ASN A 567 -21.05 -5.64 -22.26
CA ASN A 567 -22.41 -6.10 -22.59
C ASN A 567 -22.38 -7.41 -23.39
N GLU A 568 -21.40 -7.57 -24.28
CA GLU A 568 -21.19 -8.83 -24.99
C GLU A 568 -20.95 -9.99 -24.03
N TYR A 569 -20.17 -9.74 -22.95
CA TYR A 569 -19.96 -10.74 -21.92
C TYR A 569 -21.28 -11.17 -21.25
N LEU A 570 -22.14 -10.23 -20.92
CA LEU A 570 -23.46 -10.54 -20.31
C LEU A 570 -24.31 -11.43 -21.21
N ILE A 571 -24.31 -11.14 -22.50
CA ILE A 571 -25.12 -11.91 -23.49
C ILE A 571 -24.56 -13.32 -23.64
N ASN A 572 -23.25 -13.44 -23.82
CA ASN A 572 -22.61 -14.71 -24.17
C ASN A 572 -22.38 -15.65 -22.97
N ASN A 573 -22.39 -15.14 -21.74
CA ASN A 573 -22.06 -15.92 -20.54
C ASN A 573 -23.23 -16.05 -19.54
N ASN A 574 -24.46 -15.87 -20.00
CA ASN A 574 -25.66 -16.08 -19.18
C ASN A 574 -26.00 -17.58 -19.08
N ASN A 575 -25.15 -18.35 -18.45
CA ASN A 575 -25.31 -19.80 -18.25
C ASN A 575 -25.14 -20.19 -16.79
N LEU A 576 -25.60 -21.42 -16.45
CA LEU A 576 -25.60 -21.92 -15.06
C LEU A 576 -24.20 -21.97 -14.45
N GLN A 577 -23.20 -22.41 -15.22
CA GLN A 577 -21.83 -22.54 -14.74
C GLN A 577 -21.24 -21.18 -14.34
N GLU A 578 -21.43 -20.14 -15.18
CA GLU A 578 -20.94 -18.80 -14.87
C GLU A 578 -21.67 -18.19 -13.67
N ARG A 579 -22.99 -18.41 -13.56
CA ARG A 579 -23.77 -17.98 -12.39
C ARG A 579 -23.23 -18.59 -11.11
N GLN A 580 -22.96 -19.90 -11.09
CA GLN A 580 -22.39 -20.59 -9.93
C GLN A 580 -21.01 -20.06 -9.56
N GLN A 581 -20.13 -19.79 -10.54
CA GLN A 581 -18.83 -19.20 -10.31
C GLN A 581 -18.94 -17.77 -9.72
N LEU A 582 -19.85 -16.97 -10.23
CA LEU A 582 -20.10 -15.62 -9.73
C LEU A 582 -20.71 -15.64 -8.32
N GLN A 583 -21.64 -16.55 -8.04
CA GLN A 583 -22.21 -16.74 -6.70
C GLN A 583 -21.11 -17.10 -5.69
N LEU A 584 -20.22 -18.02 -6.06
CA LEU A 584 -19.08 -18.42 -5.21
C LEU A 584 -18.10 -17.25 -5.01
N LYS A 585 -17.76 -16.53 -6.10
CA LYS A 585 -16.82 -15.39 -6.06
C LYS A 585 -17.31 -14.26 -5.16
N TYR A 586 -18.59 -13.94 -5.24
CA TYR A 586 -19.17 -12.79 -4.51
C TYR A 586 -19.89 -13.20 -3.23
N MET A 587 -19.86 -14.49 -2.86
CA MET A 587 -20.57 -15.04 -1.69
C MET A 587 -22.06 -14.73 -1.71
N TYR A 588 -22.65 -14.66 -2.86
CA TYR A 588 -24.04 -14.31 -3.06
C TYR A 588 -24.83 -15.54 -3.49
N LYS A 589 -25.79 -15.97 -2.68
CA LYS A 589 -26.67 -17.08 -3.05
C LYS A 589 -27.95 -16.48 -3.64
N ILE A 590 -28.16 -16.73 -4.94
CA ILE A 590 -29.41 -16.44 -5.62
C ILE A 590 -30.33 -17.64 -5.43
N ASP A 591 -31.52 -17.37 -4.94
CA ASP A 591 -32.59 -18.33 -4.80
C ASP A 591 -33.49 -18.16 -6.04
N ASP A 592 -33.66 -19.22 -6.83
CA ASP A 592 -34.39 -19.14 -8.09
C ASP A 592 -35.90 -18.89 -7.87
N ASP A 593 -36.41 -19.17 -6.66
CA ASP A 593 -37.80 -18.95 -6.29
C ASP A 593 -38.09 -17.50 -5.81
N LYS A 594 -37.05 -16.64 -5.70
CA LYS A 594 -37.17 -15.27 -5.24
C LYS A 594 -37.03 -14.26 -6.35
N LYS A 595 -37.82 -13.19 -6.27
CA LYS A 595 -37.63 -11.99 -7.08
C LYS A 595 -36.64 -11.04 -6.41
N TYR A 596 -35.72 -10.48 -7.17
CA TYR A 596 -34.68 -9.58 -6.68
C TYR A 596 -34.91 -8.18 -7.19
N ILE A 597 -34.91 -7.21 -6.29
CA ILE A 597 -34.98 -5.78 -6.60
C ILE A 597 -33.60 -5.17 -6.42
N LEU A 598 -33.03 -4.63 -7.50
CA LEU A 598 -31.75 -3.95 -7.47
C LEU A 598 -31.93 -2.44 -7.28
N TYR A 599 -31.50 -1.92 -6.13
CA TYR A 599 -31.48 -0.48 -5.86
C TYR A 599 -30.06 0.07 -6.06
N CYS A 600 -29.86 0.86 -7.11
CA CYS A 600 -28.57 1.46 -7.48
C CYS A 600 -28.63 3.00 -7.38
N PRO A 601 -28.54 3.61 -6.20
CA PRO A 601 -28.56 5.07 -6.07
C PRO A 601 -27.31 5.71 -6.66
N THR A 602 -27.45 6.90 -7.22
CA THR A 602 -26.33 7.68 -7.76
C THR A 602 -25.40 8.12 -6.63
N TRP A 603 -24.10 8.05 -6.87
CA TRP A 603 -23.06 8.58 -5.97
C TRP A 603 -23.22 10.09 -5.73
N ARG A 604 -23.02 10.57 -4.49
CA ARG A 604 -23.25 11.95 -4.03
C ARG A 604 -22.00 12.56 -3.39
N GLY A 605 -20.87 12.60 -3.95
CA GLY A 605 -19.69 13.36 -3.47
C GLY A 605 -19.28 13.14 -1.99
N ASN A 606 -18.20 13.81 -1.56
CA ASN A 606 -17.64 13.67 -0.20
C ASN A 606 -18.36 14.51 0.88
N GLN A 607 -19.24 15.43 0.51
CA GLN A 607 -20.04 16.22 1.46
C GLN A 607 -21.39 15.51 1.75
N ARG A 608 -21.30 14.30 2.26
CA ARG A 608 -22.49 13.52 2.59
C ARG A 608 -23.18 14.09 3.84
N LYS A 609 -24.21 14.87 3.64
CA LYS A 609 -25.39 14.76 4.47
C LYS A 609 -26.10 13.47 4.04
N GLU A 610 -26.42 12.60 4.97
CA GLU A 610 -27.20 11.39 4.73
C GLU A 610 -28.56 11.79 4.13
N VAL A 611 -28.66 11.78 2.82
CA VAL A 611 -29.94 11.89 2.14
C VAL A 611 -30.30 10.49 1.71
N THR A 612 -31.04 9.79 2.55
CA THR A 612 -31.74 8.56 2.18
C THR A 612 -32.78 8.94 1.12
N GLN A 613 -32.55 8.58 -0.12
CA GLN A 613 -33.45 8.94 -1.23
C GLN A 613 -34.73 8.12 -1.22
N ILE A 614 -34.65 6.90 -0.72
CA ILE A 614 -35.80 6.01 -0.51
C ILE A 614 -35.67 5.43 0.89
N ASN A 615 -36.76 5.55 1.66
CA ASN A 615 -36.83 4.83 2.92
C ASN A 615 -37.13 3.35 2.61
N LEU A 616 -36.10 2.53 2.66
CA LEU A 616 -36.20 1.10 2.35
C LEU A 616 -37.18 0.38 3.28
N LYS A 617 -37.32 0.82 4.56
CA LYS A 617 -38.27 0.23 5.50
C LYS A 617 -39.73 0.52 5.09
N ASP A 618 -39.97 1.69 4.52
CA ASP A 618 -41.31 2.01 4.01
C ASP A 618 -41.59 1.31 2.68
N LEU A 619 -40.57 1.19 1.82
CA LEU A 619 -40.70 0.46 0.56
C LEU A 619 -41.09 -1.00 0.78
N ILE A 620 -40.51 -1.67 1.78
CA ILE A 620 -40.85 -3.07 2.12
C ILE A 620 -42.35 -3.26 2.39
N LYS A 621 -43.05 -2.26 2.97
CA LYS A 621 -44.49 -2.33 3.23
C LYS A 621 -45.37 -2.42 1.98
N TYR A 622 -44.82 -2.03 0.82
CA TYR A 622 -45.50 -2.03 -0.47
C TYR A 622 -45.06 -3.16 -1.39
N LEU A 623 -44.13 -4.00 -0.94
CA LEU A 623 -43.71 -5.15 -1.69
C LEU A 623 -44.60 -6.35 -1.38
N PRO A 624 -44.88 -7.23 -2.36
CA PRO A 624 -45.57 -8.48 -2.12
C PRO A 624 -44.84 -9.34 -1.08
N GLU A 625 -45.52 -10.06 -0.25
CA GLU A 625 -44.98 -10.93 0.80
C GLU A 625 -44.23 -12.16 0.29
N ASN A 626 -44.03 -12.32 -1.03
CA ASN A 626 -43.37 -13.50 -1.65
C ASN A 626 -41.99 -13.15 -2.23
#